data_e61fb9d09f64e4548968507f48a4d80f
#
_entry.id   e61fb9d09f64e4548968507f48a4d80f
#
_cell.length_a   1.000
_cell.length_b   1.000
_cell.length_c   1.000
_cell.angle_alpha   90.00
_cell.angle_beta   90.00
_cell.angle_gamma   90.00
#
_symmetry.space_group_name_H-M   'P 1'
#
loop_
_entity.id
_entity.type
_entity.pdbx_description
1 polymer ?
#
loop_
_entity_poly.entity_id
_entity_poly.type
_entity_poly.pdbx_seq_one_letter_code
_entity_poly.pdbx_strand_id
1 'polypeptide(L)'
;ALKEIDEGTLVVTGRDANGVLIVERSSAKSVAAKSIWNKVTHDATANGTNLIAKIIGNSRFSFPKSLYAEHDAIRFFVASNPDALIIDFFAGSGTTLHAVNLLNAEDGGHRRCILVTNNEVSADEAKALTERGFQPGDEEWNKLGIARYVTWPRTVCSIEGHDVNGKPLKGDYITSGEEPMH
;
A
#
# COMPACT_ATOMS: atom_id res chain seq x y z
N ALA A 1 19.76 -32.36 -5.60
CA ALA A 1 19.55 -32.28 -4.13
C ALA A 1 20.87 -32.30 -3.36
N LEU A 2 21.71 -33.37 -3.44
CA LEU A 2 22.97 -33.45 -2.66
C LEU A 2 23.91 -32.27 -2.97
N LYS A 3 24.13 -31.96 -4.24
CA LYS A 3 24.93 -30.81 -4.66
C LYS A 3 24.39 -29.49 -4.14
N GLU A 4 23.09 -29.31 -4.12
CA GLU A 4 22.43 -28.10 -3.60
C GLU A 4 22.52 -28.00 -2.06
N ILE A 5 22.61 -29.13 -1.36
CA ILE A 5 22.88 -29.18 0.09
C ILE A 5 24.33 -28.75 0.35
N ASP A 6 25.28 -29.29 -0.42
CA ASP A 6 26.70 -28.93 -0.31
C ASP A 6 26.95 -27.43 -0.63
N GLU A 7 26.20 -26.89 -1.58
CA GLU A 7 26.21 -25.45 -1.95
C GLU A 7 25.43 -24.57 -0.98
N GLY A 8 24.76 -25.13 0.04
CA GLY A 8 23.99 -24.40 1.03
C GLY A 8 22.66 -23.81 0.50
N THR A 9 22.24 -24.20 -0.71
CA THR A 9 20.95 -23.76 -1.29
C THR A 9 19.77 -24.58 -0.79
N LEU A 10 20.03 -25.78 -0.27
CA LEU A 10 19.08 -26.61 0.48
C LEU A 10 19.63 -26.88 1.87
N VAL A 11 18.77 -26.80 2.87
CA VAL A 11 19.08 -27.11 4.27
C VAL A 11 18.24 -28.31 4.71
N VAL A 12 18.87 -29.27 5.36
CA VAL A 12 18.16 -30.40 5.95
C VAL A 12 17.53 -29.92 7.27
N THR A 13 16.19 -29.90 7.35
CA THR A 13 15.47 -29.44 8.53
C THR A 13 14.97 -30.57 9.43
N GLY A 14 15.08 -31.81 8.96
CA GLY A 14 14.70 -32.99 9.76
C GLY A 14 14.51 -34.25 8.95
N ARG A 15 13.80 -35.21 9.55
CA ARG A 15 13.34 -36.46 8.91
C ARG A 15 11.86 -36.65 9.17
N ASP A 16 11.14 -37.18 8.21
CA ASP A 16 9.75 -37.58 8.40
C ASP A 16 9.63 -38.92 9.22
N ALA A 17 8.40 -39.36 9.47
CA ALA A 17 8.11 -40.57 10.20
C ALA A 17 8.67 -41.86 9.54
N ASN A 18 9.01 -41.80 8.24
CA ASN A 18 9.57 -42.90 7.48
C ASN A 18 11.11 -42.79 7.34
N GLY A 19 11.73 -41.79 7.98
CA GLY A 19 13.17 -41.56 7.96
C GLY A 19 13.67 -40.81 6.73
N VAL A 20 12.78 -40.31 5.86
CA VAL A 20 13.13 -39.51 4.67
C VAL A 20 13.55 -38.12 5.09
N LEU A 21 14.63 -37.60 4.51
CA LEU A 21 15.11 -36.23 4.80
C LEU A 21 14.10 -35.20 4.36
N ILE A 22 13.74 -34.27 5.26
CA ILE A 22 13.02 -33.06 4.97
C ILE A 22 14.05 -31.98 4.62
N VAL A 23 13.93 -31.42 3.43
CA VAL A 23 14.85 -30.38 2.94
C VAL A 23 14.05 -29.14 2.58
N GLU A 24 14.54 -28.00 3.01
CA GLU A 24 13.98 -26.69 2.69
C GLU A 24 15.02 -25.83 1.97
N ARG A 25 14.57 -24.91 1.12
CA ARG A 25 15.49 -23.96 0.49
C ARG A 25 15.94 -22.92 1.51
N SER A 26 17.26 -22.70 1.59
CA SER A 26 17.85 -21.70 2.49
C SER A 26 17.49 -20.27 2.11
N SER A 27 17.04 -20.05 0.87
CA SER A 27 16.54 -18.76 0.39
C SER A 27 15.37 -18.96 -0.57
N ALA A 28 14.46 -18.01 -0.61
CA ALA A 28 13.39 -17.98 -1.60
C ALA A 28 13.99 -17.98 -3.01
N LYS A 29 13.49 -18.85 -3.89
CA LYS A 29 13.93 -18.90 -5.28
C LYS A 29 13.60 -17.58 -5.95
N SER A 30 14.62 -16.84 -6.36
CA SER A 30 14.42 -15.66 -7.18
C SER A 30 13.87 -16.09 -8.55
N VAL A 31 12.74 -15.52 -8.94
CA VAL A 31 12.15 -15.70 -10.27
C VAL A 31 12.06 -14.35 -10.96
N ALA A 32 12.27 -14.35 -12.28
CA ALA A 32 12.09 -13.13 -13.07
C ALA A 32 10.64 -12.64 -12.95
N ALA A 33 10.49 -11.34 -12.76
CA ALA A 33 9.17 -10.73 -12.76
C ALA A 33 8.51 -10.91 -14.12
N LYS A 34 7.21 -11.21 -14.10
CA LYS A 34 6.42 -11.28 -15.33
C LYS A 34 6.10 -9.87 -15.81
N SER A 35 6.04 -9.67 -17.12
CA SER A 35 5.60 -8.40 -17.72
C SER A 35 4.11 -8.11 -17.52
N ILE A 36 3.32 -9.14 -17.22
CA ILE A 36 1.89 -9.03 -16.91
C ILE A 36 1.63 -9.68 -15.56
N TRP A 37 1.00 -8.93 -14.68
CA TRP A 37 0.61 -9.38 -13.34
C TRP A 37 -0.90 -9.58 -13.29
N ASN A 38 -1.33 -10.81 -13.29
CA ASN A 38 -2.74 -11.19 -13.19
C ASN A 38 -3.00 -11.77 -11.79
N LYS A 39 -3.07 -10.89 -10.78
CA LYS A 39 -3.40 -11.25 -9.40
C LYS A 39 -4.76 -10.68 -9.02
N VAL A 40 -5.58 -11.47 -8.35
CA VAL A 40 -6.89 -11.02 -7.83
C VAL A 40 -6.74 -9.82 -6.88
N THR A 41 -5.66 -9.80 -6.09
CA THR A 41 -5.34 -8.69 -5.18
C THR A 41 -5.04 -7.37 -5.91
N HIS A 42 -4.75 -7.41 -7.20
CA HIS A 42 -4.50 -6.20 -8.01
C HIS A 42 -5.77 -5.54 -8.55
N ASP A 43 -6.95 -6.09 -8.24
CA ASP A 43 -8.22 -5.47 -8.63
C ASP A 43 -8.36 -4.07 -8.03
N ALA A 44 -8.52 -3.05 -8.90
CA ALA A 44 -8.58 -1.66 -8.49
C ALA A 44 -9.93 -1.28 -7.86
N THR A 45 -10.99 -2.04 -8.16
CA THR A 45 -12.30 -1.82 -7.53
C THR A 45 -12.26 -2.28 -6.09
N ALA A 46 -11.85 -3.53 -5.85
CA ALA A 46 -11.81 -4.10 -4.50
C ALA A 46 -10.76 -3.42 -3.62
N ASN A 47 -9.52 -3.31 -4.12
CA ASN A 47 -8.35 -2.88 -3.35
C ASN A 47 -7.88 -1.45 -3.64
N GLY A 48 -8.67 -0.71 -4.38
CA GLY A 48 -8.56 0.72 -4.60
C GLY A 48 -9.81 1.44 -4.11
N THR A 49 -10.86 1.48 -4.94
CA THR A 49 -12.09 2.25 -4.66
C THR A 49 -12.79 1.82 -3.37
N ASN A 50 -13.06 0.52 -3.20
CA ASN A 50 -13.74 0.01 -2.00
C ASN A 50 -12.87 0.16 -0.76
N LEU A 51 -11.55 -0.01 -0.88
CA LEU A 51 -10.62 0.19 0.22
C LEU A 51 -10.62 1.64 0.69
N ILE A 52 -10.54 2.62 -0.22
CA ILE A 52 -10.63 4.03 0.15
C ILE A 52 -11.97 4.33 0.82
N ALA A 53 -13.08 3.89 0.23
CA ALA A 53 -14.39 4.10 0.81
C ALA A 53 -14.52 3.53 2.23
N LYS A 54 -13.86 2.40 2.50
CA LYS A 54 -13.80 1.78 3.83
C LYS A 54 -12.98 2.62 4.83
N ILE A 55 -11.90 3.23 4.38
CA ILE A 55 -10.98 4.01 5.24
C ILE A 55 -11.54 5.41 5.50
N ILE A 56 -11.95 6.12 4.46
CA ILE A 56 -12.37 7.53 4.57
C ILE A 56 -13.88 7.75 4.47
N GLY A 57 -14.68 6.68 4.43
CA GLY A 57 -16.14 6.74 4.46
C GLY A 57 -16.82 7.16 3.14
N ASN A 58 -16.06 7.37 2.09
CA ASN A 58 -16.60 7.75 0.77
C ASN A 58 -15.63 7.38 -0.37
N SER A 59 -16.11 7.46 -1.61
CA SER A 59 -15.36 7.16 -2.83
C SER A 59 -15.14 8.39 -3.71
N ARG A 60 -14.89 9.55 -3.11
CA ARG A 60 -14.75 10.83 -3.85
C ARG A 60 -13.58 10.87 -4.82
N PHE A 61 -12.56 10.03 -4.62
CA PHE A 61 -11.44 9.93 -5.55
C PHE A 61 -11.78 8.92 -6.66
N SER A 62 -11.78 9.40 -7.90
CA SER A 62 -12.00 8.55 -9.07
C SER A 62 -10.75 7.73 -9.37
N PHE A 63 -10.91 6.44 -9.61
CA PHE A 63 -9.84 5.53 -10.08
C PHE A 63 -8.59 5.42 -9.18
N PRO A 64 -8.73 5.19 -7.86
CA PRO A 64 -7.56 4.90 -7.05
C PRO A 64 -6.91 3.60 -7.50
N LYS A 65 -5.59 3.56 -7.49
CA LYS A 65 -4.85 2.32 -7.78
C LYS A 65 -5.11 1.28 -6.69
N SER A 66 -5.00 0.00 -7.05
CA SER A 66 -4.97 -1.08 -6.05
C SER A 66 -3.77 -0.92 -5.13
N LEU A 67 -3.99 -0.99 -3.82
CA LEU A 67 -2.93 -0.94 -2.81
C LEU A 67 -1.88 -2.04 -3.07
N TYR A 68 -2.33 -3.27 -3.31
CA TYR A 68 -1.42 -4.40 -3.47
C TYR A 68 -0.70 -4.42 -4.82
N ALA A 69 -1.26 -3.83 -5.87
CA ALA A 69 -0.54 -3.65 -7.12
C ALA A 69 0.59 -2.63 -6.95
N GLU A 70 0.35 -1.54 -6.26
CA GLU A 70 1.37 -0.53 -5.94
C GLU A 70 2.44 -1.08 -4.99
N HIS A 71 2.01 -1.82 -3.96
CA HIS A 71 2.90 -2.51 -3.03
C HIS A 71 3.87 -3.47 -3.75
N ASP A 72 3.34 -4.36 -4.61
CA ASP A 72 4.17 -5.30 -5.38
C ASP A 72 5.12 -4.57 -6.32
N ALA A 73 4.67 -3.47 -6.95
CA ALA A 73 5.51 -2.66 -7.83
C ALA A 73 6.67 -2.02 -7.05
N ILE A 74 6.40 -1.39 -5.92
CA ILE A 74 7.42 -0.77 -5.07
C ILE A 74 8.38 -1.84 -4.54
N ARG A 75 7.86 -2.93 -4.00
CA ARG A 75 8.64 -4.05 -3.47
C ARG A 75 9.62 -4.61 -4.50
N PHE A 76 9.22 -4.71 -5.76
CA PHE A 76 10.08 -5.18 -6.84
C PHE A 76 11.38 -4.38 -6.96
N PHE A 77 11.35 -3.07 -6.71
CA PHE A 77 12.52 -2.20 -6.80
C PHE A 77 13.28 -2.04 -5.49
N VAL A 78 12.61 -2.12 -4.35
CA VAL A 78 13.21 -1.73 -3.06
C VAL A 78 13.21 -2.84 -2.01
N ALA A 79 12.87 -4.09 -2.35
CA ALA A 79 12.88 -5.20 -1.39
C ALA A 79 14.24 -5.38 -0.71
N SER A 80 15.35 -5.21 -1.45
CA SER A 80 16.71 -5.31 -0.92
C SER A 80 17.26 -4.01 -0.32
N ASN A 81 16.45 -2.93 -0.29
CA ASN A 81 16.85 -1.65 0.27
C ASN A 81 15.81 -1.18 1.31
N PRO A 82 15.97 -1.57 2.59
CA PRO A 82 15.00 -1.25 3.63
C PRO A 82 14.98 0.23 4.02
N ASP A 83 15.94 1.04 3.61
CA ASP A 83 16.04 2.47 3.90
C ASP A 83 15.77 3.36 2.68
N ALA A 84 15.20 2.80 1.61
CA ALA A 84 14.95 3.52 0.37
C ALA A 84 14.08 4.79 0.58
N LEU A 85 14.35 5.81 -0.22
CA LEU A 85 13.49 6.99 -0.35
C LEU A 85 12.69 6.88 -1.64
N ILE A 86 11.37 6.89 -1.51
CA ILE A 86 10.41 6.86 -2.60
C ILE A 86 9.82 8.28 -2.78
N ILE A 87 9.71 8.75 -4.00
CA ILE A 87 9.10 10.04 -4.31
C ILE A 87 8.00 9.82 -5.33
N ASP A 88 6.79 10.31 -5.02
CA ASP A 88 5.65 10.27 -5.90
C ASP A 88 5.18 11.70 -6.18
N PHE A 89 5.37 12.16 -7.42
CA PHE A 89 5.00 13.50 -7.85
C PHE A 89 3.52 13.68 -8.21
N PHE A 90 2.75 12.60 -8.23
CA PHE A 90 1.32 12.61 -8.55
C PHE A 90 0.54 11.71 -7.59
N ALA A 91 0.72 11.96 -6.31
CA ALA A 91 0.27 11.06 -5.23
C ALA A 91 -1.24 10.74 -5.23
N GLY A 92 -2.06 11.62 -5.79
CA GLY A 92 -3.50 11.42 -5.91
C GLY A 92 -4.13 10.99 -4.58
N SER A 93 -4.59 9.75 -4.49
CA SER A 93 -5.19 9.21 -3.27
C SER A 93 -4.19 8.74 -2.20
N GLY A 94 -2.88 8.89 -2.41
CA GLY A 94 -1.85 8.47 -1.45
C GLY A 94 -1.59 6.96 -1.40
N THR A 95 -1.87 6.23 -2.48
CA THR A 95 -1.66 4.78 -2.53
C THR A 95 -0.20 4.40 -2.32
N THR A 96 0.73 5.17 -2.90
CA THR A 96 2.18 4.94 -2.79
C THR A 96 2.66 4.97 -1.33
N LEU A 97 2.28 5.99 -0.55
CA LEU A 97 2.68 6.05 0.86
C LEU A 97 2.08 4.91 1.67
N HIS A 98 0.81 4.57 1.43
CA HIS A 98 0.17 3.44 2.09
C HIS A 98 0.89 2.12 1.78
N ALA A 99 1.29 1.90 0.52
CA ALA A 99 2.05 0.73 0.10
C ALA A 99 3.46 0.67 0.72
N VAL A 100 4.14 1.82 0.85
CA VAL A 100 5.45 1.91 1.53
C VAL A 100 5.33 1.57 3.02
N ASN A 101 4.30 2.09 3.69
CA ASN A 101 4.04 1.78 5.10
C ASN A 101 3.74 0.29 5.30
N LEU A 102 2.93 -0.29 4.40
CA LEU A 102 2.63 -1.73 4.42
C LEU A 102 3.90 -2.58 4.25
N LEU A 103 4.77 -2.23 3.30
CA LEU A 103 6.03 -2.92 3.08
C LEU A 103 6.96 -2.82 4.30
N ASN A 104 7.04 -1.65 4.95
CA ASN A 104 7.80 -1.49 6.18
C ASN A 104 7.24 -2.34 7.34
N ALA A 105 5.91 -2.43 7.46
CA ALA A 105 5.27 -3.28 8.46
C ALA A 105 5.55 -4.77 8.22
N GLU A 106 5.65 -5.21 6.96
CA GLU A 106 5.92 -6.59 6.59
C GLU A 106 7.36 -7.04 6.90
N ASP A 107 8.35 -6.19 6.61
CA ASP A 107 9.78 -6.58 6.67
C ASP A 107 10.61 -5.81 7.70
N GLY A 108 9.97 -4.93 8.49
CA GLY A 108 10.66 -4.10 9.48
C GLY A 108 11.54 -3.00 8.87
N GLY A 109 11.32 -2.65 7.61
CA GLY A 109 12.06 -1.60 6.92
C GLY A 109 11.74 -0.19 7.41
N HIS A 110 12.60 0.76 7.04
CA HIS A 110 12.49 2.18 7.37
C HIS A 110 12.43 3.05 6.11
N ARG A 111 11.79 2.53 5.05
CA ARG A 111 11.60 3.26 3.80
C ARG A 111 10.80 4.51 4.04
N ARG A 112 11.18 5.58 3.38
CA ARG A 112 10.54 6.89 3.48
C ARG A 112 9.82 7.20 2.18
N CYS A 113 8.74 7.96 2.27
CA CYS A 113 7.99 8.38 1.10
C CYS A 113 7.72 9.89 1.15
N ILE A 114 7.97 10.57 0.03
CA ILE A 114 7.59 11.96 -0.19
C ILE A 114 6.48 11.98 -1.22
N LEU A 115 5.32 12.49 -0.84
CA LEU A 115 4.19 12.66 -1.73
C LEU A 115 4.07 14.13 -2.15
N VAL A 116 3.93 14.36 -3.44
CA VAL A 116 3.62 15.66 -4.03
C VAL A 116 2.30 15.53 -4.78
N THR A 117 1.34 16.37 -4.44
CA THR A 117 0.04 16.40 -5.12
C THR A 117 -0.57 17.79 -5.03
N ASN A 118 -1.34 18.18 -6.05
CA ASN A 118 -2.17 19.36 -5.99
C ASN A 118 -3.36 19.09 -5.06
N ASN A 119 -3.78 20.11 -4.32
CA ASN A 119 -5.02 20.07 -3.55
C ASN A 119 -6.21 20.43 -4.45
N GLU A 120 -6.34 19.74 -5.58
CA GLU A 120 -7.40 19.98 -6.55
C GLU A 120 -8.76 19.48 -6.06
N VAL A 121 -9.79 20.14 -6.53
CA VAL A 121 -11.20 19.84 -6.26
C VAL A 121 -11.82 19.31 -7.55
N SER A 122 -12.79 18.40 -7.45
CA SER A 122 -13.49 17.88 -8.63
C SER A 122 -14.22 18.99 -9.40
N ALA A 123 -14.43 18.79 -10.71
CA ALA A 123 -15.07 19.80 -11.55
C ALA A 123 -16.47 20.20 -11.05
N ASP A 124 -17.27 19.24 -10.56
CA ASP A 124 -18.61 19.49 -10.04
C ASP A 124 -18.56 20.29 -8.74
N GLU A 125 -17.64 19.97 -7.85
CA GLU A 125 -17.45 20.71 -6.59
C GLU A 125 -16.88 22.10 -6.85
N ALA A 126 -15.94 22.23 -7.77
CA ALA A 126 -15.40 23.52 -8.18
C ALA A 126 -16.51 24.45 -8.70
N LYS A 127 -17.43 23.91 -9.52
CA LYS A 127 -18.59 24.66 -10.00
C LYS A 127 -19.50 25.07 -8.85
N ALA A 128 -19.87 24.16 -7.95
CA ALA A 128 -20.72 24.46 -6.81
C ALA A 128 -20.07 25.48 -5.85
N LEU A 129 -18.77 25.42 -5.64
CA LEU A 129 -18.04 26.42 -4.84
C LEU A 129 -18.04 27.79 -5.51
N THR A 130 -17.81 27.85 -6.82
CA THR A 130 -17.81 29.10 -7.60
C THR A 130 -19.22 29.76 -7.56
N GLU A 131 -20.27 28.97 -7.70
CA GLU A 131 -21.67 29.47 -7.58
C GLU A 131 -21.98 30.05 -6.19
N ARG A 132 -21.26 29.59 -5.16
CA ARG A 132 -21.34 30.10 -3.79
C ARG A 132 -20.39 31.28 -3.52
N GLY A 133 -19.61 31.69 -4.52
CA GLY A 133 -18.67 32.81 -4.44
C GLY A 133 -17.27 32.47 -3.93
N PHE A 134 -16.95 31.20 -3.75
CA PHE A 134 -15.60 30.74 -3.36
C PHE A 134 -14.67 30.61 -4.56
N GLN A 135 -13.37 30.80 -4.32
CA GLN A 135 -12.32 30.71 -5.33
C GLN A 135 -11.22 29.72 -4.88
N PRO A 136 -10.40 29.21 -5.82
CA PRO A 136 -9.22 28.43 -5.49
C PRO A 136 -8.31 29.21 -4.51
N GLY A 137 -7.99 28.56 -3.39
CA GLY A 137 -7.22 29.17 -2.30
C GLY A 137 -8.04 29.51 -1.06
N ASP A 138 -9.35 29.67 -1.20
CA ASP A 138 -10.24 29.87 -0.04
C ASP A 138 -10.26 28.62 0.85
N GLU A 139 -10.58 28.83 2.14
CA GLU A 139 -10.60 27.74 3.11
C GLU A 139 -11.62 26.65 2.74
N GLU A 140 -12.83 27.04 2.32
CA GLU A 140 -13.88 26.15 1.86
C GLU A 140 -13.48 25.35 0.63
N TRP A 141 -12.74 25.98 -0.29
CA TRP A 141 -12.18 25.32 -1.46
C TRP A 141 -11.14 24.27 -1.04
N ASN A 142 -10.21 24.69 -0.20
CA ASN A 142 -9.12 23.83 0.26
C ASN A 142 -9.59 22.63 1.09
N LYS A 143 -10.68 22.74 1.82
CA LYS A 143 -11.30 21.64 2.59
C LYS A 143 -11.79 20.49 1.70
N LEU A 144 -12.14 20.75 0.45
CA LEU A 144 -12.63 19.75 -0.50
C LEU A 144 -11.51 19.19 -1.40
N GLY A 145 -10.30 19.72 -1.29
CA GLY A 145 -9.19 19.31 -2.13
C GLY A 145 -8.67 17.90 -1.80
N ILE A 146 -8.22 17.19 -2.83
CA ILE A 146 -7.77 15.78 -2.75
C ILE A 146 -6.71 15.57 -1.67
N ALA A 147 -5.72 16.46 -1.57
CA ALA A 147 -4.65 16.31 -0.60
C ALA A 147 -5.18 16.27 0.85
N ARG A 148 -6.08 17.19 1.20
CA ARG A 148 -6.62 17.31 2.57
C ARG A 148 -7.76 16.35 2.86
N TYR A 149 -8.57 16.03 1.85
CA TYR A 149 -9.79 15.24 2.03
C TYR A 149 -9.63 13.74 1.75
N VAL A 150 -8.64 13.36 0.95
CA VAL A 150 -8.42 11.96 0.57
C VAL A 150 -7.05 11.48 1.02
N THR A 151 -5.96 12.12 0.54
CA THR A 151 -4.60 11.64 0.75
C THR A 151 -4.22 11.62 2.22
N TRP A 152 -4.41 12.75 2.92
CA TRP A 152 -4.07 12.87 4.33
C TRP A 152 -4.92 11.98 5.24
N PRO A 153 -6.28 11.98 5.16
CA PRO A 153 -7.09 11.07 5.97
C PRO A 153 -6.78 9.60 5.74
N ARG A 154 -6.58 9.18 4.48
CA ARG A 154 -6.16 7.80 4.18
C ARG A 154 -4.86 7.45 4.90
N THR A 155 -3.86 8.33 4.85
CA THR A 155 -2.57 8.12 5.50
C THR A 155 -2.73 7.95 7.00
N VAL A 156 -3.40 8.90 7.66
CA VAL A 156 -3.61 8.86 9.12
C VAL A 156 -4.37 7.59 9.52
N CYS A 157 -5.52 7.33 8.90
CA CYS A 157 -6.37 6.20 9.25
C CYS A 157 -5.69 4.84 9.03
N SER A 158 -4.88 4.68 7.97
CA SER A 158 -4.15 3.43 7.72
C SER A 158 -3.06 3.16 8.75
N ILE A 159 -2.41 4.22 9.27
CA ILE A 159 -1.38 4.13 10.31
C ILE A 159 -2.00 3.91 11.69
N GLU A 160 -3.08 4.63 12.01
CA GLU A 160 -3.72 4.60 13.34
C GLU A 160 -4.72 3.43 13.49
N GLY A 161 -5.05 2.72 12.41
CA GLY A 161 -5.89 1.53 12.45
C GLY A 161 -7.39 1.80 12.63
N HIS A 162 -7.86 3.01 12.36
CA HIS A 162 -9.29 3.36 12.44
C HIS A 162 -9.74 4.15 11.20
N ASP A 163 -11.04 4.17 10.93
CA ASP A 163 -11.62 5.02 9.88
C ASP A 163 -11.74 6.49 10.33
N VAL A 164 -12.18 7.37 9.44
CA VAL A 164 -12.37 8.81 9.74
C VAL A 164 -13.40 9.09 10.85
N ASN A 165 -14.19 8.11 11.25
CA ASN A 165 -15.17 8.20 12.34
C ASN A 165 -14.64 7.57 13.65
N GLY A 166 -13.38 7.12 13.67
CA GLY A 166 -12.77 6.45 14.82
C GLY A 166 -13.16 4.97 14.99
N LYS A 167 -13.80 4.36 14.01
CA LYS A 167 -14.17 2.94 14.06
C LYS A 167 -12.94 2.10 13.70
N PRO A 168 -12.56 1.08 14.50
CA PRO A 168 -11.42 0.22 14.21
C PRO A 168 -11.54 -0.44 12.83
N LEU A 169 -10.48 -0.32 12.06
CA LEU A 169 -10.30 -1.03 10.79
C LEU A 169 -9.73 -2.43 11.07
N LYS A 170 -10.04 -3.38 10.19
CA LYS A 170 -9.51 -4.75 10.24
C LYS A 170 -9.08 -5.19 8.85
N GLY A 171 -7.86 -5.66 8.74
CA GLY A 171 -7.30 -6.17 7.49
C GLY A 171 -5.79 -5.98 7.42
N ASP A 172 -5.17 -6.66 6.50
CA ASP A 172 -3.73 -6.63 6.21
C ASP A 172 -3.23 -5.30 5.63
N TYR A 173 -4.15 -4.40 5.28
CA TYR A 173 -3.85 -3.04 4.82
C TYR A 173 -3.62 -2.02 5.95
N ILE A 174 -3.70 -2.45 7.22
CA ILE A 174 -3.44 -1.60 8.39
C ILE A 174 -1.97 -1.72 8.74
N THR A 175 -1.31 -0.59 9.03
CA THR A 175 0.12 -0.53 9.31
C THR A 175 0.43 -0.14 10.77
N SER A 176 -0.54 -0.21 11.65
CA SER A 176 -0.47 0.22 13.06
C SER A 176 0.25 -0.75 13.99
N GLY A 177 1.13 -1.62 13.51
CA GLY A 177 2.06 -2.39 14.38
C GLY A 177 1.45 -3.40 15.37
N GLU A 178 0.14 -3.59 15.39
CA GLU A 178 -0.51 -4.65 16.15
C GLU A 178 -0.68 -5.88 15.25
N GLU A 179 0.20 -6.85 15.48
CA GLU A 179 0.29 -8.19 14.91
C GLU A 179 -0.02 -8.35 13.41
N PRO A 180 0.97 -8.78 12.60
CA PRO A 180 0.67 -9.29 11.28
C PRO A 180 -0.25 -10.50 11.44
N MET A 181 -1.46 -10.40 10.95
CA MET A 181 -2.35 -11.55 10.88
C MET A 181 -1.74 -12.57 9.91
N HIS A 182 -1.37 -13.72 10.45
CA HIS A 182 -0.90 -14.91 9.72
C HIS A 182 -1.96 -15.45 8.77
#